data_4bc4d9a3b8a899459b095eef1d7f0a7a
#
_entry.id   4bc4d9a3b8a899459b095eef1d7f0a7a
#
_cell.length_a   1.000
_cell.length_b   1.000
_cell.length_c   1.000
_cell.angle_alpha   90.00
_cell.angle_beta   90.00
_cell.angle_gamma   90.00
#
_symmetry.space_group_name_H-M   'P 1'
#
loop_
_entity.id
_entity.type
_entity.pdbx_description
1 polymer ?
#
loop_
_entity_poly.entity_id
_entity_poly.type
_entity_poly.pdbx_seq_one_letter_code
_entity_poly.pdbx_strand_id
1 'polypeptide(L)'
;MPENIVKVTEQVNKVVISTAGPQGPRGKSILNGTTAPASSFGIEGDFYFNTVTNEFYGPKLSNSTWAGAKVIDLVTKDDIAFVYSWEMAQVQGPVNGTYSVAVNHNLGFSPNVTVKSSAGDVLETGIDYNSTNTLTLTMAQPFSGTAHLS
;
A
#
# COMPACT_ATOMS: atom_id res chain seq x y z
N MET A 1 -38.03 48.40 -78.75
CA MET A 1 -37.48 47.06 -78.50
C MET A 1 -37.22 46.95 -77.02
N PRO A 2 -37.79 45.97 -76.31
CA PRO A 2 -37.50 45.82 -74.86
C PRO A 2 -36.09 45.24 -74.67
N GLU A 3 -35.28 45.89 -73.84
CA GLU A 3 -33.98 45.38 -73.48
C GLU A 3 -34.12 44.17 -72.55
N ASN A 4 -33.55 43.00 -72.94
CA ASN A 4 -33.43 41.82 -72.10
C ASN A 4 -32.30 42.01 -71.15
N ILE A 5 -32.62 42.36 -69.87
CA ILE A 5 -31.64 42.43 -68.78
C ILE A 5 -31.50 41.04 -68.18
N VAL A 6 -30.32 40.41 -68.40
CA VAL A 6 -29.97 39.18 -67.72
C VAL A 6 -29.37 39.56 -66.32
N LYS A 7 -30.13 39.28 -65.25
CA LYS A 7 -29.64 39.39 -63.88
C LYS A 7 -28.82 38.13 -63.54
N VAL A 8 -27.52 38.29 -63.45
CA VAL A 8 -26.60 37.25 -62.88
C VAL A 8 -26.65 37.37 -61.38
N THR A 9 -27.20 36.41 -60.70
CA THR A 9 -27.18 36.31 -59.23
C THR A 9 -25.97 35.43 -58.83
N GLU A 10 -24.93 36.05 -58.28
CA GLU A 10 -23.75 35.34 -57.77
C GLU A 10 -24.14 34.68 -56.43
N GLN A 11 -24.17 33.35 -56.39
CA GLN A 11 -24.29 32.61 -55.12
C GLN A 11 -22.90 32.38 -54.56
N VAL A 12 -22.57 33.08 -53.50
CA VAL A 12 -21.32 32.85 -52.72
C VAL A 12 -21.57 31.70 -51.79
N ASN A 13 -21.08 30.52 -52.15
CA ASN A 13 -21.05 29.39 -51.24
C ASN A 13 -19.95 29.61 -50.19
N LYS A 14 -20.32 30.06 -48.98
CA LYS A 14 -19.39 30.20 -47.86
C LYS A 14 -19.16 28.79 -47.22
N VAL A 15 -18.01 28.19 -47.49
CA VAL A 15 -17.57 26.99 -46.77
C VAL A 15 -16.93 27.44 -45.45
N VAL A 16 -17.58 27.16 -44.32
CA VAL A 16 -17.00 27.36 -42.99
C VAL A 16 -16.31 26.07 -42.60
N ILE A 17 -14.98 26.07 -42.61
CA ILE A 17 -14.18 24.98 -42.08
C ILE A 17 -14.00 25.26 -40.58
N SER A 18 -14.74 24.53 -39.76
CA SER A 18 -14.48 24.52 -38.29
C SER A 18 -13.35 23.56 -38.01
N THR A 19 -12.20 24.07 -37.64
CA THR A 19 -11.16 23.25 -37.03
C THR A 19 -11.57 22.89 -35.60
N ALA A 20 -11.45 21.61 -35.25
CA ALA A 20 -11.63 21.19 -33.85
C ALA A 20 -10.72 22.04 -32.94
N GLY A 21 -11.27 22.53 -31.86
CA GLY A 21 -10.47 23.24 -30.84
C GLY A 21 -9.30 22.35 -30.32
N PRO A 22 -8.30 22.96 -29.70
CA PRO A 22 -7.20 22.19 -29.11
C PRO A 22 -7.76 21.21 -28.08
N GLN A 23 -7.12 20.03 -28.00
CA GLN A 23 -7.45 19.05 -26.97
C GLN A 23 -7.33 19.69 -25.58
N GLY A 24 -8.32 19.47 -24.73
CA GLY A 24 -8.28 19.94 -23.34
C GLY A 24 -7.07 19.35 -22.58
N PRO A 25 -6.69 19.96 -21.47
CA PRO A 25 -5.62 19.44 -20.65
C PRO A 25 -5.94 18.02 -20.18
N ARG A 26 -4.91 17.18 -19.98
CA ARG A 26 -5.10 15.82 -19.46
C ARG A 26 -5.78 15.85 -18.09
N GLY A 27 -6.60 14.85 -17.82
CA GLY A 27 -7.16 14.65 -16.48
C GLY A 27 -6.11 14.28 -15.45
N LYS A 28 -6.50 14.27 -14.18
CA LYS A 28 -5.66 13.80 -13.07
C LYS A 28 -5.46 12.30 -13.18
N SER A 29 -4.29 11.82 -12.76
CA SER A 29 -3.86 10.43 -12.93
C SER A 29 -3.27 9.86 -11.65
N ILE A 30 -3.27 8.54 -11.56
CA ILE A 30 -2.43 7.80 -10.63
C ILE A 30 -1.19 7.36 -11.43
N LEU A 31 -0.05 7.86 -11.04
CA LEU A 31 1.25 7.54 -11.60
C LEU A 31 1.92 6.47 -10.74
N ASN A 32 2.97 5.83 -11.24
CA ASN A 32 3.71 4.85 -10.46
C ASN A 32 5.20 4.84 -10.82
N GLY A 33 6.00 4.23 -9.96
CA GLY A 33 7.42 4.00 -10.15
C GLY A 33 8.02 3.26 -8.97
N THR A 34 9.33 3.07 -9.00
CA THR A 34 10.09 2.28 -8.01
C THR A 34 10.85 3.12 -6.98
N THR A 35 10.77 4.44 -7.09
CA THR A 35 11.41 5.40 -6.17
C THR A 35 10.40 6.48 -5.80
N ALA A 36 10.71 7.33 -4.82
CA ALA A 36 9.88 8.50 -4.53
C ALA A 36 9.74 9.39 -5.79
N PRO A 37 8.58 10.04 -6.00
CA PRO A 37 8.33 10.80 -7.22
C PRO A 37 9.24 12.04 -7.31
N ALA A 38 9.89 12.22 -8.45
CA ALA A 38 10.65 13.43 -8.73
C ALA A 38 9.72 14.66 -8.75
N SER A 39 10.21 15.81 -8.31
CA SER A 39 9.42 17.05 -8.21
C SER A 39 8.72 17.45 -9.51
N SER A 40 9.37 17.23 -10.66
CA SER A 40 8.81 17.53 -11.99
C SER A 40 7.84 16.46 -12.52
N PHE A 41 7.72 15.30 -11.87
CA PHE A 41 6.90 14.20 -12.36
C PHE A 41 5.43 14.41 -11.97
N GLY A 42 4.53 14.32 -12.94
CA GLY A 42 3.09 14.55 -12.73
C GLY A 42 2.71 16.04 -12.65
N ILE A 43 1.42 16.31 -12.59
CA ILE A 43 0.84 17.64 -12.42
C ILE A 43 0.07 17.76 -11.10
N GLU A 44 -0.25 18.99 -10.71
CA GLU A 44 -1.10 19.24 -9.53
C GLU A 44 -2.39 18.41 -9.57
N GLY A 45 -2.71 17.76 -8.46
CA GLY A 45 -3.85 16.85 -8.29
C GLY A 45 -3.60 15.42 -8.74
N ASP A 46 -2.43 15.08 -9.29
CA ASP A 46 -2.05 13.68 -9.53
C ASP A 46 -1.73 12.96 -8.21
N PHE A 47 -1.85 11.64 -8.24
CA PHE A 47 -1.39 10.72 -7.21
C PHE A 47 -0.22 9.90 -7.75
N TYR A 48 0.57 9.33 -6.84
CA TYR A 48 1.70 8.49 -7.21
C TYR A 48 1.81 7.29 -6.27
N PHE A 49 2.09 6.11 -6.84
CA PHE A 49 2.30 4.88 -6.11
C PHE A 49 3.75 4.41 -6.28
N ASN A 50 4.49 4.30 -5.18
CA ASN A 50 5.80 3.67 -5.15
C ASN A 50 5.62 2.16 -4.98
N THR A 51 5.96 1.40 -6.02
CA THR A 51 5.74 -0.05 -6.06
C THR A 51 6.76 -0.86 -5.26
N VAL A 52 7.82 -0.23 -4.76
CA VAL A 52 8.85 -0.88 -3.93
C VAL A 52 8.57 -0.68 -2.45
N THR A 53 8.24 0.56 -2.04
CA THR A 53 7.98 0.88 -0.64
C THR A 53 6.51 0.77 -0.26
N ASN A 54 5.61 0.49 -1.24
CA ASN A 54 4.15 0.48 -1.08
C ASN A 54 3.56 1.81 -0.53
N GLU A 55 4.25 2.91 -0.80
CA GLU A 55 3.81 4.24 -0.40
C GLU A 55 2.89 4.85 -1.46
N PHE A 56 1.81 5.46 -1.02
CA PHE A 56 0.90 6.22 -1.87
C PHE A 56 1.00 7.71 -1.55
N TYR A 57 1.43 8.49 -2.53
CA TYR A 57 1.64 9.94 -2.43
C TYR A 57 0.46 10.68 -3.03
N GLY A 58 0.04 11.77 -2.42
CA GLY A 58 -0.92 12.67 -3.05
C GLY A 58 -2.04 13.20 -2.21
N PRO A 59 -2.83 14.07 -2.84
CA PRO A 59 -2.61 14.61 -4.19
C PRO A 59 -1.38 15.51 -4.25
N LYS A 60 -0.74 15.61 -5.44
CA LYS A 60 0.31 16.59 -5.67
C LYS A 60 -0.25 18.00 -5.51
N LEU A 61 0.35 18.82 -4.66
CA LEU A 61 -0.20 20.13 -4.27
C LEU A 61 0.18 21.25 -5.21
N SER A 62 1.23 21.06 -6.04
CA SER A 62 1.64 22.03 -7.05
C SER A 62 2.37 21.34 -8.21
N ASN A 63 2.39 21.96 -9.38
CA ASN A 63 3.07 21.41 -10.57
C ASN A 63 4.60 21.28 -10.39
N SER A 64 5.19 22.01 -9.44
CA SER A 64 6.64 22.07 -9.26
C SER A 64 7.21 21.10 -8.21
N THR A 65 6.37 20.53 -7.33
CA THR A 65 6.88 19.70 -6.24
C THR A 65 5.81 18.75 -5.66
N TRP A 66 6.28 17.64 -5.08
CA TRP A 66 5.51 16.74 -4.23
C TRP A 66 5.62 17.10 -2.74
N ALA A 67 6.40 18.13 -2.38
CA ALA A 67 6.50 18.57 -0.98
C ALA A 67 5.12 18.93 -0.42
N GLY A 68 4.81 18.45 0.77
CA GLY A 68 3.51 18.60 1.42
C GLY A 68 2.40 17.67 0.91
N ALA A 69 2.61 16.90 -0.15
CA ALA A 69 1.69 15.82 -0.52
C ALA A 69 1.63 14.79 0.61
N LYS A 70 0.43 14.30 0.91
CA LYS A 70 0.27 13.24 1.92
C LYS A 70 0.93 11.96 1.42
N VAL A 71 1.70 11.30 2.29
CA VAL A 71 2.22 9.96 2.06
C VAL A 71 1.45 8.99 2.97
N ILE A 72 0.99 7.91 2.41
CA ILE A 72 0.28 6.83 3.10
C ILE A 72 1.02 5.54 2.79
N ASP A 73 1.52 4.88 3.84
CA ASP A 73 2.07 3.53 3.72
C ASP A 73 0.92 2.54 3.58
N LEU A 74 0.95 1.73 2.54
CA LEU A 74 -0.01 0.65 2.38
C LEU A 74 0.46 -0.56 3.18
N VAL A 75 -0.40 -1.02 4.06
CA VAL A 75 -0.15 -2.19 4.91
C VAL A 75 0.03 -3.44 4.03
N THR A 76 1.12 -4.15 4.24
CA THR A 76 1.38 -5.45 3.63
C THR A 76 0.99 -6.59 4.57
N LYS A 77 0.98 -7.83 4.05
CA LYS A 77 0.73 -9.01 4.89
C LYS A 77 1.74 -9.11 6.05
N ASP A 78 3.01 -8.76 5.79
CA ASP A 78 4.08 -8.88 6.77
C ASP A 78 3.99 -7.82 7.88
N ASP A 79 3.21 -6.75 7.65
CA ASP A 79 2.94 -5.72 8.66
C ASP A 79 1.83 -6.11 9.64
N ILE A 80 0.99 -7.10 9.29
CA ILE A 80 -0.19 -7.49 10.07
C ILE A 80 -0.20 -8.95 10.50
N ALA A 81 0.72 -9.77 9.99
CA ALA A 81 0.80 -11.19 10.30
C ALA A 81 2.26 -11.66 10.35
N PHE A 82 2.57 -12.49 11.32
CA PHE A 82 3.90 -13.03 11.53
C PHE A 82 3.79 -14.50 11.96
N VAL A 83 4.71 -15.35 11.46
CA VAL A 83 4.81 -16.75 11.88
C VAL A 83 6.20 -16.98 12.45
N TYR A 84 6.24 -17.39 13.70
CA TYR A 84 7.45 -17.75 14.41
C TYR A 84 7.51 -19.25 14.62
N SER A 85 8.62 -19.88 14.25
CA SER A 85 8.86 -21.30 14.50
C SER A 85 10.01 -21.48 15.48
N TRP A 86 9.90 -22.45 16.38
CA TRP A 86 10.97 -22.76 17.33
C TRP A 86 11.17 -24.26 17.48
N GLU A 87 12.41 -24.62 17.76
CA GLU A 87 12.85 -25.95 18.11
C GLU A 87 13.03 -26.11 19.63
N MET A 88 13.10 -27.34 20.12
CA MET A 88 13.30 -27.64 21.54
C MET A 88 14.52 -26.91 22.15
N ALA A 89 15.58 -26.73 21.38
CA ALA A 89 16.80 -26.04 21.83
C ALA A 89 16.60 -24.55 22.16
N GLN A 90 15.54 -23.93 21.66
CA GLN A 90 15.18 -22.53 21.90
C GLN A 90 14.27 -22.35 23.13
N VAL A 91 13.75 -23.44 23.67
CA VAL A 91 12.88 -23.41 24.85
C VAL A 91 13.76 -23.21 26.10
N GLN A 92 13.44 -22.18 26.88
CA GLN A 92 14.09 -21.84 28.12
C GLN A 92 13.36 -22.47 29.31
N GLY A 93 14.09 -22.82 30.36
CA GLY A 93 13.49 -23.30 31.59
C GLY A 93 13.81 -24.77 31.93
N PRO A 94 13.12 -25.37 32.95
CA PRO A 94 11.99 -24.73 33.63
C PRO A 94 12.42 -23.69 34.68
N VAL A 95 11.66 -22.60 34.77
CA VAL A 95 11.74 -21.67 35.91
C VAL A 95 10.41 -21.77 36.66
N ASN A 96 10.45 -22.14 37.91
CA ASN A 96 9.24 -22.41 38.73
C ASN A 96 8.26 -23.39 38.07
N GLY A 97 8.76 -24.40 37.34
CA GLY A 97 7.94 -25.39 36.64
C GLY A 97 7.37 -24.95 35.30
N THR A 98 7.74 -23.76 34.80
CA THR A 98 7.27 -23.20 33.55
C THR A 98 8.42 -23.05 32.54
N TYR A 99 8.18 -23.42 31.32
CA TYR A 99 9.07 -23.24 30.19
C TYR A 99 8.64 -22.01 29.38
N SER A 100 9.55 -21.40 28.65
CA SER A 100 9.24 -20.20 27.87
C SER A 100 9.99 -20.11 26.53
N VAL A 101 9.41 -19.37 25.59
CA VAL A 101 10.01 -19.00 24.31
C VAL A 101 9.77 -17.52 24.08
N ALA A 102 10.83 -16.77 23.85
CA ALA A 102 10.75 -15.36 23.48
C ALA A 102 10.51 -15.22 21.97
N VAL A 103 9.55 -14.41 21.59
CA VAL A 103 9.17 -14.13 20.20
C VAL A 103 9.34 -12.65 19.92
N ASN A 104 10.18 -12.32 18.94
CA ASN A 104 10.33 -10.97 18.42
C ASN A 104 9.60 -10.90 17.07
N HIS A 105 8.46 -10.22 17.02
CA HIS A 105 7.59 -10.18 15.84
C HIS A 105 7.61 -8.84 15.09
N ASN A 106 8.03 -7.76 15.73
CA ASN A 106 8.15 -6.41 15.13
C ASN A 106 6.89 -5.89 14.44
N LEU A 107 5.69 -6.32 14.87
CA LEU A 107 4.41 -5.90 14.27
C LEU A 107 3.97 -4.48 14.69
N GLY A 108 4.56 -3.92 15.76
CA GLY A 108 4.20 -2.60 16.28
C GLY A 108 2.90 -2.56 17.09
N PHE A 109 2.25 -3.70 17.31
CA PHE A 109 1.02 -3.86 18.10
C PHE A 109 1.02 -5.19 18.85
N SER A 110 0.05 -5.42 19.75
CA SER A 110 -0.16 -6.69 20.44
C SER A 110 -1.08 -7.60 19.62
N PRO A 111 -0.52 -8.59 18.87
CA PRO A 111 -1.31 -9.44 17.98
C PRO A 111 -2.08 -10.52 18.73
N ASN A 112 -3.12 -11.07 18.10
CA ASN A 112 -3.65 -12.37 18.52
C ASN A 112 -2.62 -13.47 18.21
N VAL A 113 -2.52 -14.46 19.10
CA VAL A 113 -1.53 -15.54 18.97
C VAL A 113 -2.22 -16.89 18.98
N THR A 114 -1.96 -17.68 17.96
CA THR A 114 -2.34 -19.10 17.91
C THR A 114 -1.09 -19.97 17.89
N VAL A 115 -0.93 -20.84 18.87
CA VAL A 115 0.22 -21.73 18.99
C VAL A 115 -0.13 -23.12 18.48
N LYS A 116 0.76 -23.73 17.70
CA LYS A 116 0.65 -25.10 17.22
C LYS A 116 1.92 -25.88 17.59
N SER A 117 1.73 -27.14 18.00
CA SER A 117 2.83 -28.09 18.14
C SER A 117 3.44 -28.44 16.77
N SER A 118 4.62 -29.08 16.77
CA SER A 118 5.21 -29.64 15.55
C SER A 118 4.36 -30.74 14.90
N ALA A 119 3.43 -31.35 15.65
CA ALA A 119 2.43 -32.30 15.12
C ALA A 119 1.21 -31.60 14.48
N GLY A 120 1.08 -30.27 14.64
CA GLY A 120 -0.01 -29.47 14.07
C GLY A 120 -1.19 -29.22 15.02
N ASP A 121 -1.13 -29.73 16.26
CA ASP A 121 -2.17 -29.50 17.25
C ASP A 121 -2.13 -28.08 17.79
N VAL A 122 -3.29 -27.43 17.92
CA VAL A 122 -3.40 -26.14 18.58
C VAL A 122 -3.28 -26.35 20.09
N LEU A 123 -2.36 -25.61 20.69
CA LEU A 123 -2.07 -25.70 22.12
C LEU A 123 -2.35 -24.37 22.82
N GLU A 124 -2.91 -24.47 24.03
CA GLU A 124 -3.02 -23.30 24.91
C GLU A 124 -1.68 -23.05 25.60
N THR A 125 -1.23 -21.80 25.55
CA THR A 125 -0.02 -21.30 26.18
C THR A 125 -0.31 -19.99 26.90
N GLY A 126 0.46 -19.67 27.92
CA GLY A 126 0.47 -18.32 28.45
C GLY A 126 1.12 -17.37 27.42
N ILE A 127 0.61 -16.15 27.32
CA ILE A 127 1.12 -15.12 26.41
C ILE A 127 1.36 -13.87 27.24
N ASP A 128 2.62 -13.48 27.37
CA ASP A 128 3.04 -12.26 28.05
C ASP A 128 3.57 -11.25 27.02
N TYR A 129 2.86 -10.15 26.79
CA TYR A 129 3.29 -9.08 25.90
C TYR A 129 4.33 -8.20 26.60
N ASN A 130 5.59 -8.35 26.22
CA ASN A 130 6.70 -7.58 26.78
C ASN A 130 6.78 -6.17 26.18
N SER A 131 6.34 -6.04 24.92
CA SER A 131 6.22 -4.76 24.19
C SER A 131 5.27 -4.92 22.99
N THR A 132 5.10 -3.86 22.19
CA THR A 132 4.37 -3.93 20.91
C THR A 132 5.12 -4.72 19.83
N ASN A 133 6.33 -5.19 20.10
CA ASN A 133 7.19 -5.91 19.14
C ASN A 133 7.65 -7.27 19.64
N THR A 134 7.44 -7.57 20.92
CA THR A 134 7.95 -8.78 21.56
C THR A 134 6.94 -9.37 22.52
N LEU A 135 6.86 -10.68 22.55
CA LEU A 135 6.08 -11.43 23.53
C LEU A 135 6.86 -12.65 24.03
N THR A 136 6.42 -13.21 25.14
CA THR A 136 6.93 -14.48 25.67
C THR A 136 5.78 -15.47 25.71
N LEU A 137 5.98 -16.63 25.11
CA LEU A 137 5.09 -17.79 25.27
C LEU A 137 5.53 -18.58 26.48
N THR A 138 4.59 -18.97 27.33
CA THR A 138 4.85 -19.81 28.53
C THR A 138 4.06 -21.10 28.45
N MET A 139 4.70 -22.19 28.84
CA MET A 139 4.12 -23.54 28.71
C MET A 139 4.52 -24.44 29.88
N ALA A 140 3.64 -25.37 30.26
CA ALA A 140 3.88 -26.32 31.36
C ALA A 140 4.86 -27.44 30.96
N GLN A 141 4.92 -27.78 29.67
CA GLN A 141 5.82 -28.79 29.10
C GLN A 141 6.53 -28.20 27.88
N PRO A 142 7.83 -28.51 27.68
CA PRO A 142 8.54 -28.01 26.53
C PRO A 142 8.11 -28.74 25.26
N PHE A 143 7.94 -28.01 24.17
CA PHE A 143 7.66 -28.57 22.84
C PHE A 143 8.24 -27.65 21.73
N SER A 144 8.48 -28.22 20.55
CA SER A 144 8.77 -27.47 19.34
C SER A 144 7.48 -27.14 18.60
N GLY A 145 7.40 -25.99 17.94
CA GLY A 145 6.16 -25.60 17.30
C GLY A 145 6.23 -24.28 16.55
N THR A 146 5.05 -23.75 16.26
CA THR A 146 4.86 -22.49 15.56
C THR A 146 3.84 -21.61 16.29
N ALA A 147 4.12 -20.31 16.33
CA ALA A 147 3.15 -19.28 16.72
C ALA A 147 2.75 -18.47 15.49
N HIS A 148 1.45 -18.36 15.27
CA HIS A 148 0.83 -17.53 14.26
C HIS A 148 0.28 -16.28 14.94
N LEU A 149 0.77 -15.12 14.54
CA LEU A 149 0.46 -13.81 15.12
C LEU A 149 -0.27 -12.98 14.08
N SER A 150 -1.41 -12.34 14.43
CA SER A 150 -2.19 -11.50 13.51
C SER A 150 -3.09 -10.50 14.25
#